data_01b617c5eede5632c9ad4c441e0d935b
#
_entry.id   01b617c5eede5632c9ad4c441e0d935b
#
_cell.length_a   1.000
_cell.length_b   1.000
_cell.length_c   1.000
_cell.angle_alpha   90.00
_cell.angle_beta   90.00
_cell.angle_gamma   90.00
#
_symmetry.space_group_name_H-M   'P 1'
#
loop_
_entity.id
_entity.type
_entity.pdbx_description
1 polymer ?
#
loop_
_entity_poly.entity_id
_entity_poly.type
_entity_poly.pdbx_seq_one_letter_code
_entity_poly.pdbx_strand_id
1 'polypeptide(L)'
;MKIFASLALVAVAVTVSMPAMAQFQKPEDAVKYRKAALTVMGAHFSRVGAMANGRVPFDAAVAAENAALAETMSKLPWAGFAPGTDKGDTRAKPEIWTEQAKFNAGADKMQAELAKLSAAAKTG
;
A
#
# COMPACT_ATOMS: atom_id res chain seq x y z
N MET A 1 -43.53 -45.28 16.82
CA MET A 1 -42.95 -44.55 15.72
C MET A 1 -42.41 -43.24 16.29
N LYS A 2 -41.07 -43.15 16.46
CA LYS A 2 -40.42 -41.94 17.03
C LYS A 2 -39.83 -41.14 15.88
N ILE A 3 -40.39 -39.96 15.63
CA ILE A 3 -39.90 -39.03 14.60
C ILE A 3 -38.84 -38.14 15.26
N PHE A 4 -37.58 -38.36 14.94
CA PHE A 4 -36.51 -37.45 15.34
C PHE A 4 -36.43 -36.32 14.32
N ALA A 5 -36.89 -35.12 14.75
CA ALA A 5 -36.68 -33.88 13.98
C ALA A 5 -35.28 -33.40 14.25
N SER A 6 -34.39 -33.57 13.25
CA SER A 6 -33.05 -32.97 13.29
C SER A 6 -33.13 -31.49 12.98
N LEU A 7 -32.92 -30.67 13.99
CA LEU A 7 -32.81 -29.21 13.85
C LEU A 7 -31.42 -28.88 13.33
N ALA A 8 -31.28 -28.58 12.03
CA ALA A 8 -30.04 -28.12 11.45
C ALA A 8 -29.82 -26.64 11.84
N LEU A 9 -28.89 -26.42 12.75
CA LEU A 9 -28.44 -25.08 13.13
C LEU A 9 -27.57 -24.51 12.00
N VAL A 10 -28.12 -23.64 11.17
CA VAL A 10 -27.36 -22.88 10.17
C VAL A 10 -26.67 -21.73 10.90
N ALA A 11 -25.38 -21.89 11.17
CA ALA A 11 -24.54 -20.81 11.67
C ALA A 11 -24.26 -19.83 10.51
N VAL A 12 -24.98 -18.73 10.48
CA VAL A 12 -24.66 -17.60 9.60
C VAL A 12 -23.43 -16.91 10.18
N ALA A 13 -22.26 -17.16 9.57
CA ALA A 13 -21.06 -16.39 9.87
C ALA A 13 -21.24 -14.97 9.33
N VAL A 14 -21.60 -14.04 10.21
CA VAL A 14 -21.59 -12.60 9.91
C VAL A 14 -20.12 -12.19 9.86
N THR A 15 -19.56 -12.08 8.65
CA THR A 15 -18.26 -11.45 8.45
C THR A 15 -18.44 -9.95 8.70
N VAL A 16 -18.09 -9.51 9.90
CA VAL A 16 -18.02 -8.09 10.23
C VAL A 16 -16.82 -7.53 9.47
N SER A 17 -17.08 -6.88 8.33
CA SER A 17 -16.08 -6.08 7.63
C SER A 17 -15.73 -4.90 8.55
N MET A 18 -14.61 -4.99 9.27
CA MET A 18 -14.13 -3.86 10.05
C MET A 18 -13.77 -2.72 9.10
N PRO A 19 -14.27 -1.51 9.31
CA PRO A 19 -13.92 -0.38 8.46
C PRO A 19 -12.40 -0.16 8.51
N ALA A 20 -11.81 0.28 7.37
CA ALA A 20 -10.37 0.53 7.25
C ALA A 20 -9.80 1.46 8.34
N MET A 21 -10.63 2.29 8.95
CA MET A 21 -10.30 3.15 10.09
C MET A 21 -9.97 2.38 11.39
N ALA A 22 -10.30 1.09 11.49
CA ALA A 22 -9.92 0.28 12.65
C ALA A 22 -8.40 0.10 12.80
N GLN A 23 -7.62 0.38 11.74
CA GLN A 23 -6.17 0.28 11.74
C GLN A 23 -5.49 1.46 12.46
N PHE A 24 -6.14 2.63 12.51
CA PHE A 24 -5.60 3.84 13.12
C PHE A 24 -6.58 4.38 14.16
N GLN A 25 -6.07 4.79 15.32
CA GLN A 25 -6.92 5.34 16.39
C GLN A 25 -7.45 6.75 16.05
N LYS A 26 -6.66 7.52 15.30
CA LYS A 26 -6.99 8.89 14.91
C LYS A 26 -6.67 9.12 13.43
N PRO A 27 -7.42 10.03 12.75
CA PRO A 27 -7.11 10.41 11.38
C PRO A 27 -5.68 10.91 11.18
N GLU A 28 -5.12 11.61 12.15
CA GLU A 28 -3.75 12.13 12.11
C GLU A 28 -2.70 11.01 12.07
N ASP A 29 -2.97 9.88 12.71
CA ASP A 29 -2.06 8.73 12.68
C ASP A 29 -2.02 8.10 11.28
N ALA A 30 -3.16 8.04 10.60
CA ALA A 30 -3.22 7.61 9.19
C ALA A 30 -2.42 8.54 8.28
N VAL A 31 -2.53 9.86 8.48
CA VAL A 31 -1.76 10.86 7.73
C VAL A 31 -0.26 10.68 7.95
N LYS A 32 0.17 10.52 9.20
CA LYS A 32 1.57 10.27 9.55
C LYS A 32 2.09 8.98 8.92
N TYR A 33 1.31 7.91 9.00
CA TYR A 33 1.66 6.61 8.45
C TYR A 33 1.91 6.67 6.94
N ARG A 34 0.95 7.21 6.16
CA ARG A 34 1.10 7.29 4.71
C ARG A 34 2.28 8.18 4.28
N LYS A 35 2.49 9.31 4.97
CA LYS A 35 3.63 10.20 4.72
C LYS A 35 4.95 9.48 4.99
N ALA A 36 5.06 8.78 6.10
CA ALA A 36 6.25 8.00 6.44
C ALA A 36 6.52 6.89 5.42
N ALA A 37 5.50 6.12 5.06
CA ALA A 37 5.60 5.04 4.08
C ALA A 37 6.04 5.56 2.71
N LEU A 38 5.46 6.66 2.23
CA LEU A 38 5.84 7.31 0.97
C LEU A 38 7.27 7.87 1.02
N THR A 39 7.68 8.43 2.15
CA THR A 39 9.05 8.94 2.34
C THR A 39 10.08 7.81 2.24
N VAL A 40 9.86 6.70 2.93
CA VAL A 40 10.77 5.55 2.89
C VAL A 40 10.81 4.93 1.50
N MET A 41 9.64 4.72 0.88
CA MET A 41 9.55 4.20 -0.49
C MET A 41 10.31 5.08 -1.47
N GLY A 42 10.09 6.40 -1.41
CA GLY A 42 10.75 7.38 -2.27
C GLY A 42 12.26 7.41 -2.09
N ALA A 43 12.75 7.25 -0.86
CA ALA A 43 14.20 7.21 -0.58
C ALA A 43 14.87 6.01 -1.26
N HIS A 44 14.28 4.83 -1.17
CA HIS A 44 14.83 3.64 -1.82
C HIS A 44 14.69 3.69 -3.35
N PHE A 45 13.55 4.13 -3.85
CA PHE A 45 13.34 4.33 -5.29
C PHE A 45 14.33 5.33 -5.90
N SER A 46 14.60 6.44 -5.20
CA SER A 46 15.52 7.48 -5.65
C SER A 46 16.97 6.97 -5.77
N ARG A 47 17.39 6.04 -4.92
CA ARG A 47 18.73 5.42 -5.03
C ARG A 47 18.87 4.61 -6.31
N VAL A 48 17.86 3.84 -6.66
CA VAL A 48 17.82 3.11 -7.94
C VAL A 48 17.83 4.10 -9.11
N GLY A 49 17.02 5.16 -9.03
CA GLY A 49 16.96 6.20 -10.04
C GLY A 49 18.29 6.93 -10.24
N ALA A 50 19.05 7.18 -9.16
CA ALA A 50 20.35 7.81 -9.24
C ALA A 50 21.36 6.95 -10.02
N MET A 51 21.36 5.64 -9.81
CA MET A 51 22.18 4.69 -10.59
C MET A 51 21.73 4.60 -12.04
N ALA A 52 20.41 4.49 -12.27
CA ALA A 52 19.84 4.41 -13.63
C ALA A 52 20.12 5.65 -14.48
N ASN A 53 20.19 6.83 -13.84
CA ASN A 53 20.46 8.11 -14.51
C ASN A 53 21.96 8.47 -14.55
N GLY A 54 22.84 7.58 -14.11
CA GLY A 54 24.29 7.81 -14.12
C GLY A 54 24.80 8.86 -13.14
N ARG A 55 24.00 9.27 -12.16
CA ARG A 55 24.42 10.23 -11.12
C ARG A 55 25.39 9.62 -10.12
N VAL A 56 25.30 8.33 -9.92
CA VAL A 56 26.22 7.53 -9.11
C VAL A 56 26.57 6.26 -9.88
N PRO A 57 27.75 5.62 -9.61
CA PRO A 57 28.09 4.35 -10.24
C PRO A 57 27.03 3.29 -10.00
N PHE A 58 26.81 2.43 -11.00
CA PHE A 58 25.88 1.32 -10.88
C PHE A 58 26.48 0.21 -10.00
N ASP A 59 25.71 -0.21 -8.99
CA ASP A 59 26.01 -1.36 -8.14
C ASP A 59 24.79 -2.30 -8.15
N ALA A 60 24.95 -3.47 -8.73
CA ALA A 60 23.86 -4.42 -8.94
C ALA A 60 23.24 -4.90 -7.62
N ALA A 61 24.04 -5.14 -6.58
CA ALA A 61 23.55 -5.59 -5.28
C ALA A 61 22.75 -4.49 -4.58
N VAL A 62 23.25 -3.26 -4.59
CA VAL A 62 22.57 -2.09 -4.02
C VAL A 62 21.30 -1.77 -4.81
N ALA A 63 21.31 -1.90 -6.13
CA ALA A 63 20.12 -1.71 -6.97
C ALA A 63 19.03 -2.74 -6.63
N ALA A 64 19.40 -4.02 -6.54
CA ALA A 64 18.46 -5.10 -6.20
C ALA A 64 17.86 -4.92 -4.80
N GLU A 65 18.66 -4.59 -3.80
CA GLU A 65 18.19 -4.34 -2.43
C GLU A 65 17.20 -3.17 -2.37
N ASN A 66 17.56 -2.03 -2.96
CA ASN A 66 16.71 -0.84 -2.91
C ASN A 66 15.44 -1.00 -3.76
N ALA A 67 15.50 -1.69 -4.89
CA ALA A 67 14.30 -2.01 -5.67
C ALA A 67 13.33 -2.91 -4.89
N ALA A 68 13.83 -3.94 -4.20
CA ALA A 68 13.02 -4.82 -3.36
C ALA A 68 12.38 -4.08 -2.18
N LEU A 69 13.10 -3.16 -1.55
CA LEU A 69 12.57 -2.32 -0.47
C LEU A 69 11.50 -1.37 -0.98
N ALA A 70 11.71 -0.72 -2.12
CA ALA A 70 10.70 0.14 -2.75
C ALA A 70 9.44 -0.64 -3.12
N GLU A 71 9.56 -1.85 -3.66
CA GLU A 71 8.43 -2.74 -3.95
C GLU A 71 7.64 -3.08 -2.68
N THR A 72 8.31 -3.52 -1.63
CA THR A 72 7.68 -3.85 -0.35
C THR A 72 6.94 -2.64 0.23
N MET A 73 7.60 -1.49 0.27
CA MET A 73 7.02 -0.24 0.80
C MET A 73 5.85 0.28 -0.04
N SER A 74 5.81 -0.03 -1.33
CA SER A 74 4.74 0.42 -2.23
C SER A 74 3.35 -0.11 -1.87
N LYS A 75 3.27 -1.14 -1.05
CA LYS A 75 2.02 -1.76 -0.60
C LYS A 75 1.41 -1.08 0.63
N LEU A 76 2.17 -0.24 1.32
CA LEU A 76 1.82 0.25 2.66
C LEU A 76 1.04 1.57 2.69
N PRO A 77 1.31 2.59 1.86
CA PRO A 77 0.74 3.93 2.05
C PRO A 77 -0.79 3.98 1.98
N TRP A 78 -1.39 3.08 1.23
CA TRP A 78 -2.80 3.12 0.83
C TRP A 78 -3.76 2.98 1.99
N ALA A 79 -3.40 2.22 3.02
CA ALA A 79 -4.16 2.14 4.27
C ALA A 79 -4.32 3.50 4.96
N GLY A 80 -3.36 4.41 4.77
CA GLY A 80 -3.39 5.77 5.31
C GLY A 80 -4.30 6.76 4.57
N PHE A 81 -4.94 6.34 3.45
CA PHE A 81 -5.89 7.15 2.69
C PHE A 81 -7.36 6.77 2.97
N ALA A 82 -7.64 6.28 4.16
CA ALA A 82 -9.00 5.93 4.58
C ALA A 82 -9.94 7.15 4.58
N PRO A 83 -11.27 6.95 4.53
CA PRO A 83 -12.24 8.04 4.67
C PRO A 83 -11.98 8.87 5.94
N GLY A 84 -12.11 10.20 5.85
CA GLY A 84 -11.89 11.12 6.97
C GLY A 84 -10.43 11.48 7.24
N THR A 85 -9.49 11.08 6.38
CA THR A 85 -8.06 11.38 6.52
C THR A 85 -7.57 12.47 5.55
N ASP A 86 -8.48 13.24 4.97
CA ASP A 86 -8.23 14.28 3.97
C ASP A 86 -7.81 15.63 4.56
N LYS A 87 -7.87 15.78 5.89
CA LYS A 87 -7.60 17.02 6.60
C LYS A 87 -6.36 16.92 7.49
N GLY A 88 -5.88 18.07 7.94
CA GLY A 88 -4.72 18.18 8.83
C GLY A 88 -3.42 18.45 8.08
N ASP A 89 -2.30 17.96 8.59
CA ASP A 89 -0.96 18.16 8.00
C ASP A 89 -0.75 17.27 6.77
N THR A 90 -1.49 17.58 5.71
CA THR A 90 -1.46 16.83 4.45
C THR A 90 -1.56 17.75 3.25
N ARG A 91 -0.89 17.38 2.15
CA ARG A 91 -1.04 17.99 0.83
C ARG A 91 -1.85 17.11 -0.12
N ALA A 92 -2.45 16.04 0.41
CA ALA A 92 -3.30 15.15 -0.38
C ALA A 92 -4.53 15.92 -0.88
N LYS A 93 -4.80 15.81 -2.18
CA LYS A 93 -5.91 16.51 -2.83
C LYS A 93 -7.22 15.81 -2.57
N PRO A 94 -8.35 16.54 -2.48
CA PRO A 94 -9.69 15.96 -2.28
C PRO A 94 -10.08 14.90 -3.31
N GLU A 95 -9.55 15.00 -4.53
CA GLU A 95 -9.81 14.06 -5.64
C GLU A 95 -9.42 12.63 -5.30
N ILE A 96 -8.50 12.41 -4.36
CA ILE A 96 -8.14 11.07 -3.87
C ILE A 96 -9.37 10.34 -3.34
N TRP A 97 -10.27 11.06 -2.68
CA TRP A 97 -11.49 10.49 -2.09
C TRP A 97 -12.71 10.61 -3.02
N THR A 98 -12.78 11.63 -3.86
CA THR A 98 -13.90 11.81 -4.81
C THR A 98 -13.72 10.98 -6.09
N GLU A 99 -12.47 10.68 -6.48
CA GLU A 99 -12.11 9.84 -7.63
C GLU A 99 -11.34 8.59 -7.16
N GLN A 100 -11.80 7.94 -6.12
CA GLN A 100 -11.09 6.86 -5.44
C GLN A 100 -10.73 5.69 -6.37
N ALA A 101 -11.60 5.31 -7.30
CA ALA A 101 -11.33 4.24 -8.26
C ALA A 101 -10.10 4.55 -9.13
N LYS A 102 -9.97 5.79 -9.58
CA LYS A 102 -8.82 6.27 -10.36
C LYS A 102 -7.53 6.27 -9.52
N PHE A 103 -7.64 6.73 -8.28
CA PHE A 103 -6.50 6.73 -7.35
C PHE A 103 -6.00 5.31 -7.06
N ASN A 104 -6.91 4.38 -6.77
CA ASN A 104 -6.59 2.97 -6.53
C ASN A 104 -5.97 2.31 -7.76
N ALA A 105 -6.50 2.56 -8.96
CA ALA A 105 -5.94 2.04 -10.20
C ALA A 105 -4.50 2.55 -10.43
N GLY A 106 -4.22 3.82 -10.10
CA GLY A 106 -2.87 4.38 -10.13
C GLY A 106 -1.93 3.71 -9.15
N ALA A 107 -2.40 3.44 -7.93
CA ALA A 107 -1.65 2.72 -6.91
C ALA A 107 -1.30 1.29 -7.34
N ASP A 108 -2.27 0.56 -7.89
CA ASP A 108 -2.08 -0.80 -8.40
C ASP A 108 -1.07 -0.83 -9.54
N LYS A 109 -1.17 0.11 -10.47
CA LYS A 109 -0.20 0.24 -11.57
C LYS A 109 1.21 0.52 -11.07
N MET A 110 1.37 1.41 -10.11
CA MET A 110 2.68 1.71 -9.52
C MET A 110 3.27 0.46 -8.84
N GLN A 111 2.49 -0.26 -8.06
CA GLN A 111 2.94 -1.50 -7.42
C GLN A 111 3.37 -2.55 -8.44
N ALA A 112 2.63 -2.71 -9.54
CA ALA A 112 2.98 -3.62 -10.63
C ALA A 112 4.31 -3.22 -11.31
N GLU A 113 4.54 -1.93 -11.54
CA GLU A 113 5.79 -1.44 -12.13
C GLU A 113 6.98 -1.61 -11.18
N LEU A 114 6.79 -1.40 -9.87
CA LEU A 114 7.83 -1.66 -8.88
C LEU A 114 8.17 -3.15 -8.73
N ALA A 115 7.20 -4.03 -8.88
CA ALA A 115 7.43 -5.47 -8.94
C ALA A 115 8.31 -5.85 -10.15
N LYS A 116 8.04 -5.26 -11.32
CA LYS A 116 8.88 -5.44 -12.52
C LYS A 116 10.29 -4.90 -12.32
N LEU A 117 10.44 -3.73 -11.71
CA LEU A 117 11.73 -3.14 -11.40
C LEU A 117 12.53 -4.05 -10.45
N SER A 118 11.91 -4.54 -9.39
CA SER A 118 12.53 -5.46 -8.43
C SER A 118 12.99 -6.75 -9.11
N ALA A 119 12.16 -7.33 -9.98
CA ALA A 119 12.53 -8.52 -10.75
C ALA A 119 13.70 -8.26 -11.70
N ALA A 120 13.68 -7.14 -12.43
CA ALA A 120 14.75 -6.75 -13.34
C ALA A 120 16.08 -6.51 -12.61
N ALA A 121 16.03 -5.85 -11.45
CA ALA A 121 17.22 -5.56 -10.66
C ALA A 121 17.94 -6.82 -10.12
N LYS A 122 17.23 -7.94 -9.97
CA LYS A 122 17.82 -9.22 -9.56
C LYS A 122 18.67 -9.88 -10.66
N THR A 123 18.45 -9.52 -11.90
CA THR A 123 19.17 -10.09 -13.05
C THR A 123 20.36 -9.23 -13.51
N GLY A 124 20.63 -8.12 -12.85
CA GLY A 124 21.70 -7.16 -13.16
C GLY A 124 21.25 -6.14 -14.17
#